data_9767bb688bd39184b1f65e62feb3fa1f
#
_entry.id   9767bb688bd39184b1f65e62feb3fa1f
#
_cell.length_a   1.000
_cell.length_b   1.000
_cell.length_c   1.000
_cell.angle_alpha   90.00
_cell.angle_beta   90.00
_cell.angle_gamma   90.00
#
_symmetry.space_group_name_H-M   'P 1'
#
loop_
_entity.id
_entity.type
_entity.pdbx_description
1 polymer ?
#
loop_
_entity_poly.entity_id
_entity_poly.type
_entity_poly.pdbx_seq_one_letter_code
_entity_poly.pdbx_strand_id
1 'polypeptide(L)'
;MRDFGDLQLAEDCAQEAFVEASERWGTDTDPPDRPGAWLTTTARRKALDKVRRSSNYETKLAELDALAKRGPAASLEGELVDEQLVLLLGGCHPALNLESQVALTLRLVAGLSTEQVARAFLVEESAMGKRITRAKSKIRDAGIPFRPVDREVLVERLRAVRHVIYLIFTAGHASRTGDEFVRGDLCDEAAWLASLVTTLVPDDVESHGLHALILLTDARRATRVDDDGIPIMLEMQDRTQWDREKIAAGIESLGRARETGLLGAFGLQAILASLHATASSFERTDWQRIVSTYDLLINLDGSAVVRLNRAIALSFAESPDVGLAAIEPLRDELDGYTYLHSARAELLRRVGREIEANESYRKALASGPPAAERLFLERRQVSLARES
;
A
#
# COMPACT_ATOMS: atom_id res chain seq x y z
N MET A 1 -3.20 -19.54 15.40
CA MET A 1 -3.79 -18.22 15.69
C MET A 1 -5.30 -18.32 15.85
N ARG A 2 -6.02 -18.74 14.83
CA ARG A 2 -7.48 -18.87 14.77
C ARG A 2 -8.10 -19.63 15.97
N ASP A 3 -7.43 -20.68 16.41
CA ASP A 3 -7.92 -21.59 17.48
C ASP A 3 -7.77 -21.00 18.88
N PHE A 4 -6.83 -20.09 19.10
CA PHE A 4 -6.50 -19.59 20.43
C PHE A 4 -6.78 -18.10 20.62
N GLY A 5 -6.97 -17.35 19.53
CA GLY A 5 -7.23 -15.90 19.54
C GLY A 5 -6.11 -15.06 20.17
N ASP A 6 -4.99 -15.65 20.51
CA ASP A 6 -3.86 -15.05 21.23
C ASP A 6 -2.61 -15.02 20.34
N LEU A 7 -2.27 -13.81 19.86
CA LEU A 7 -1.14 -13.57 18.97
C LEU A 7 0.19 -13.97 19.61
N GLN A 8 0.40 -13.63 20.89
CA GLN A 8 1.66 -13.89 21.57
C GLN A 8 1.89 -15.38 21.74
N LEU A 9 0.85 -16.10 22.19
CA LEU A 9 0.90 -17.56 22.31
C LEU A 9 1.22 -18.23 20.98
N ALA A 10 0.62 -17.75 19.89
CA ALA A 10 0.85 -18.32 18.57
C ALA A 10 2.28 -18.08 18.09
N GLU A 11 2.83 -16.87 18.26
CA GLU A 11 4.21 -16.55 17.91
C GLU A 11 5.23 -17.37 18.73
N ASP A 12 5.05 -17.44 20.03
CA ASP A 12 5.94 -18.21 20.91
C ASP A 12 5.97 -19.69 20.52
N CYS A 13 4.79 -20.27 20.24
CA CYS A 13 4.70 -21.67 19.83
C CYS A 13 5.24 -21.93 18.42
N ALA A 14 5.09 -20.96 17.50
CA ALA A 14 5.69 -21.04 16.18
C ALA A 14 7.22 -20.99 16.28
N GLN A 15 7.78 -20.07 17.06
CA GLN A 15 9.23 -19.99 17.28
C GLN A 15 9.78 -21.28 17.90
N GLU A 16 9.11 -21.84 18.91
CA GLU A 16 9.50 -23.12 19.51
C GLU A 16 9.42 -24.30 18.51
N ALA A 17 8.47 -24.24 17.55
CA ALA A 17 8.40 -25.26 16.50
C ALA A 17 9.56 -25.12 15.50
N PHE A 18 9.97 -23.89 15.16
CA PHE A 18 11.15 -23.64 14.32
C PHE A 18 12.44 -24.08 15.01
N VAL A 19 12.59 -23.81 16.30
CA VAL A 19 13.76 -24.32 17.08
C VAL A 19 13.79 -25.84 17.05
N GLU A 20 12.65 -26.50 17.30
CA GLU A 20 12.58 -27.98 17.26
C GLU A 20 12.87 -28.52 15.84
N ALA A 21 12.46 -27.83 14.80
CA ALA A 21 12.78 -28.16 13.41
C ALA A 21 14.28 -28.03 13.14
N SER A 22 14.91 -26.91 13.57
CA SER A 22 16.34 -26.68 13.37
C SER A 22 17.24 -27.67 14.12
N GLU A 23 16.79 -28.20 15.26
CA GLU A 23 17.49 -29.25 16.02
C GLU A 23 17.37 -30.62 15.38
N ARG A 24 16.23 -30.92 14.73
CA ARG A 24 15.94 -32.24 14.15
C ARG A 24 16.35 -32.38 12.69
N TRP A 25 16.16 -31.33 11.90
CA TRP A 25 16.44 -31.38 10.48
C TRP A 25 17.90 -31.03 10.18
N GLY A 26 18.58 -31.93 9.46
CA GLY A 26 19.98 -31.71 9.07
C GLY A 26 21.01 -32.37 9.98
N THR A 27 20.63 -32.84 11.19
CA THR A 27 21.51 -33.63 12.09
C THR A 27 21.14 -35.11 12.13
N ASP A 28 19.84 -35.42 12.30
CA ASP A 28 19.37 -36.79 12.52
C ASP A 28 18.31 -37.26 11.50
N THR A 29 17.62 -36.30 10.83
CA THR A 29 16.51 -36.58 9.87
C THR A 29 16.44 -35.56 8.77
N ASP A 30 16.10 -36.02 7.58
CA ASP A 30 15.74 -35.12 6.48
C ASP A 30 14.43 -34.38 6.78
N PRO A 31 14.24 -33.14 6.27
CA PRO A 31 12.97 -32.44 6.39
C PRO A 31 11.84 -33.27 5.78
N PRO A 32 10.65 -33.30 6.40
CA PRO A 32 9.50 -34.01 5.86
C PRO A 32 9.07 -33.44 4.51
N ASP A 33 8.37 -34.22 3.69
CA ASP A 33 7.85 -33.81 2.37
C ASP A 33 7.02 -32.52 2.44
N ARG A 34 6.43 -32.21 3.58
CA ARG A 34 5.62 -31.00 3.84
C ARG A 34 6.08 -30.29 5.12
N PRO A 35 7.21 -29.54 5.07
CA PRO A 35 7.79 -28.91 6.25
C PRO A 35 6.83 -27.93 6.96
N GLY A 36 6.04 -27.14 6.20
CA GLY A 36 5.06 -26.20 6.75
C GLY A 36 3.94 -26.88 7.53
N ALA A 37 3.46 -28.05 7.08
CA ALA A 37 2.45 -28.82 7.78
C ALA A 37 2.97 -29.37 9.12
N TRP A 38 4.23 -29.82 9.15
CA TRP A 38 4.88 -30.27 10.35
C TRP A 38 5.06 -29.14 11.38
N LEU A 39 5.53 -27.97 10.94
CA LEU A 39 5.68 -26.78 11.78
C LEU A 39 4.33 -26.35 12.37
N THR A 40 3.28 -26.27 11.56
CA THR A 40 1.94 -25.92 12.01
C THR A 40 1.40 -26.89 13.06
N THR A 41 1.55 -28.21 12.81
CA THR A 41 1.11 -29.26 13.74
C THR A 41 1.88 -29.19 15.05
N THR A 42 3.19 -28.98 14.99
CA THR A 42 4.07 -28.88 16.17
C THR A 42 3.74 -27.63 16.98
N ALA A 43 3.60 -26.46 16.34
CA ALA A 43 3.21 -25.23 17.02
C ALA A 43 1.84 -25.36 17.70
N ARG A 44 0.86 -25.97 17.00
CA ARG A 44 -0.48 -26.23 17.55
C ARG A 44 -0.44 -27.13 18.78
N ARG A 45 0.34 -28.21 18.74
CA ARG A 45 0.53 -29.10 19.89
C ARG A 45 1.13 -28.35 21.07
N LYS A 46 2.18 -27.54 20.85
CA LYS A 46 2.81 -26.74 21.91
C LYS A 46 1.83 -25.72 22.51
N ALA A 47 1.01 -25.08 21.69
CA ALA A 47 -0.01 -24.15 22.14
C ALA A 47 -1.07 -24.84 23.01
N LEU A 48 -1.56 -26.01 22.59
CA LEU A 48 -2.47 -26.84 23.39
C LEU A 48 -1.88 -27.21 24.75
N ASP A 49 -0.61 -27.60 24.78
CA ASP A 49 0.09 -27.99 26.03
C ASP A 49 0.26 -26.77 26.96
N LYS A 50 0.56 -25.57 26.43
CA LYS A 50 0.64 -24.33 27.23
C LYS A 50 -0.72 -23.94 27.79
N VAL A 51 -1.76 -24.00 26.99
CA VAL A 51 -3.14 -23.69 27.44
C VAL A 51 -3.60 -24.66 28.50
N ARG A 52 -3.29 -25.96 28.36
CA ARG A 52 -3.62 -26.99 29.38
C ARG A 52 -2.89 -26.77 30.73
N ARG A 53 -1.70 -26.15 30.72
CA ARG A 53 -0.93 -25.86 31.94
C ARG A 53 -1.33 -24.53 32.61
N SER A 54 -2.06 -23.66 31.92
CA SER A 54 -2.53 -22.36 32.47
C SER A 54 -3.77 -22.58 33.34
N SER A 55 -3.86 -21.87 34.49
CA SER A 55 -4.92 -22.01 35.51
C SER A 55 -6.32 -21.60 35.06
N ASN A 56 -6.53 -21.14 33.83
CA ASN A 56 -7.85 -20.83 33.23
C ASN A 56 -8.40 -22.00 32.39
N TYR A 57 -8.18 -23.21 32.86
CA TYR A 57 -8.43 -24.45 32.14
C TYR A 57 -9.92 -24.70 31.83
N GLU A 58 -10.86 -24.38 32.74
CA GLU A 58 -12.25 -24.79 32.61
C GLU A 58 -13.02 -24.03 31.53
N THR A 59 -12.74 -22.75 31.32
CA THR A 59 -13.43 -21.94 30.32
C THR A 59 -12.91 -22.22 28.89
N LYS A 60 -11.63 -22.56 28.76
CA LYS A 60 -11.01 -22.89 27.45
C LYS A 60 -11.17 -24.36 27.05
N LEU A 61 -11.54 -25.25 27.98
CA LEU A 61 -11.70 -26.67 27.68
C LEU A 61 -12.89 -26.95 26.75
N ALA A 62 -13.98 -26.21 26.88
CA ALA A 62 -15.15 -26.35 26.02
C ALA A 62 -14.85 -25.88 24.57
N GLU A 63 -14.00 -24.86 24.40
CA GLU A 63 -13.55 -24.39 23.08
C GLU A 63 -12.57 -25.40 22.46
N LEU A 64 -11.70 -26.00 23.26
CA LEU A 64 -10.72 -27.01 22.82
C LEU A 64 -11.38 -28.35 22.41
N ASP A 65 -12.44 -28.76 23.07
CA ASP A 65 -13.19 -29.99 22.75
C ASP A 65 -13.94 -29.85 21.40
N ALA A 66 -14.42 -28.63 21.09
CA ALA A 66 -15.01 -28.30 19.79
C ALA A 66 -13.93 -28.31 18.66
N LEU A 67 -12.69 -27.95 18.98
CA LEU A 67 -11.55 -27.97 18.06
C LEU A 67 -10.98 -29.36 17.80
N ALA A 68 -10.93 -30.21 18.83
CA ALA A 68 -10.49 -31.60 18.72
C ALA A 68 -11.45 -32.46 17.87
N LYS A 69 -12.72 -32.06 17.79
CA LYS A 69 -13.77 -32.70 16.98
C LYS A 69 -13.75 -32.29 15.51
N ARG A 70 -13.02 -31.24 15.12
CA ARG A 70 -12.71 -30.96 13.73
C ARG A 70 -11.65 -31.91 13.24
N GLY A 71 -12.04 -32.90 12.44
CA GLY A 71 -11.16 -33.92 11.87
C GLY A 71 -9.99 -33.34 11.05
N PRO A 72 -9.07 -34.17 10.54
CA PRO A 72 -7.90 -33.70 9.79
C PRO A 72 -8.33 -32.91 8.56
N ALA A 73 -7.91 -31.67 8.58
CA ALA A 73 -7.96 -30.58 7.62
C ALA A 73 -8.70 -30.77 6.29
N ALA A 74 -9.78 -30.02 6.13
CA ALA A 74 -10.09 -29.41 4.84
C ALA A 74 -8.82 -28.74 4.30
N SER A 75 -8.59 -28.80 3.00
CA SER A 75 -7.34 -28.45 2.32
C SER A 75 -6.48 -27.37 3.03
N LEU A 76 -5.21 -27.69 3.30
CA LEU A 76 -4.23 -26.77 3.95
C LEU A 76 -4.21 -25.37 3.33
N GLU A 77 -4.54 -25.23 2.06
CA GLU A 77 -4.63 -23.94 1.35
C GLU A 77 -5.78 -23.06 1.85
N GLY A 78 -6.97 -23.62 2.08
CA GLY A 78 -8.12 -22.89 2.62
C GLY A 78 -7.92 -22.42 4.06
N GLU A 79 -7.21 -23.22 4.89
CA GLU A 79 -6.90 -22.83 6.27
C GLU A 79 -5.85 -21.72 6.34
N LEU A 80 -4.83 -21.73 5.47
CA LEU A 80 -3.81 -20.68 5.38
C LEU A 80 -4.41 -19.35 4.93
N VAL A 81 -5.31 -19.38 3.95
CA VAL A 81 -6.03 -18.22 3.43
C VAL A 81 -6.86 -17.56 4.55
N ASP A 82 -7.59 -18.35 5.33
CA ASP A 82 -8.37 -17.85 6.48
C ASP A 82 -7.46 -17.23 7.56
N GLU A 83 -6.28 -17.79 7.82
CA GLU A 83 -5.36 -17.28 8.83
C GLU A 83 -4.70 -15.96 8.41
N GLN A 84 -4.34 -15.80 7.15
CA GLN A 84 -3.80 -14.55 6.62
C GLN A 84 -4.82 -13.40 6.71
N LEU A 85 -6.09 -13.67 6.40
CA LEU A 85 -7.16 -12.69 6.57
C LEU A 85 -7.31 -12.27 8.03
N VAL A 86 -7.30 -13.23 8.95
CA VAL A 86 -7.39 -12.95 10.40
C VAL A 86 -6.21 -12.08 10.86
N LEU A 87 -4.98 -12.35 10.37
CA LEU A 87 -3.80 -11.54 10.67
C LEU A 87 -3.90 -10.11 10.12
N LEU A 88 -4.36 -9.96 8.86
CA LEU A 88 -4.60 -8.66 8.25
C LEU A 88 -5.61 -7.83 9.04
N LEU A 89 -6.77 -8.43 9.33
CA LEU A 89 -7.84 -7.75 10.06
C LEU A 89 -7.45 -7.39 11.49
N GLY A 90 -6.68 -8.24 12.15
CA GLY A 90 -6.15 -7.98 13.49
C GLY A 90 -5.07 -6.90 13.49
N GLY A 91 -4.13 -6.94 12.53
CA GLY A 91 -3.08 -5.93 12.34
C GLY A 91 -3.63 -4.55 12.00
N CYS A 92 -4.73 -4.49 11.25
CA CYS A 92 -5.41 -3.25 10.85
C CYS A 92 -6.55 -2.85 11.80
N HIS A 93 -6.54 -3.31 13.05
CA HIS A 93 -7.61 -3.01 14.00
C HIS A 93 -7.72 -1.50 14.33
N PRO A 94 -8.94 -0.87 14.34
CA PRO A 94 -9.12 0.56 14.58
C PRO A 94 -8.61 1.08 15.93
N ALA A 95 -8.47 0.20 16.93
CA ALA A 95 -7.85 0.57 18.21
C ALA A 95 -6.36 0.93 18.07
N LEU A 96 -5.69 0.51 17.01
CA LEU A 96 -4.30 0.85 16.74
C LEU A 96 -4.21 2.15 15.93
N ASN A 97 -3.17 2.95 16.18
CA ASN A 97 -2.87 4.05 15.27
C ASN A 97 -2.32 3.53 13.94
N LEU A 98 -2.41 4.35 12.90
CA LEU A 98 -2.09 3.97 11.53
C LEU A 98 -0.67 3.44 11.36
N GLU A 99 0.32 4.08 12.01
CA GLU A 99 1.71 3.64 11.97
C GLU A 99 1.91 2.24 12.56
N SER A 100 1.16 1.92 13.63
CA SER A 100 1.18 0.58 14.22
C SER A 100 0.47 -0.45 13.34
N GLN A 101 -0.62 -0.06 12.67
CA GLN A 101 -1.30 -0.93 11.72
C GLN A 101 -0.37 -1.30 10.56
N VAL A 102 0.30 -0.31 9.94
CA VAL A 102 1.26 -0.54 8.86
C VAL A 102 2.41 -1.42 9.34
N ALA A 103 3.02 -1.10 10.49
CA ALA A 103 4.15 -1.86 11.02
C ALA A 103 3.78 -3.33 11.33
N LEU A 104 2.60 -3.57 11.91
CA LEU A 104 2.12 -4.93 12.19
C LEU A 104 1.75 -5.69 10.92
N THR A 105 1.14 -5.05 9.94
CA THR A 105 0.81 -5.69 8.65
C THR A 105 2.08 -6.17 7.95
N LEU A 106 3.10 -5.32 7.83
CA LEU A 106 4.37 -5.69 7.26
C LEU A 106 5.07 -6.81 8.06
N ARG A 107 5.00 -6.76 9.39
CA ARG A 107 5.65 -7.76 10.25
C ARG A 107 4.95 -9.12 10.28
N LEU A 108 3.61 -9.12 10.36
CA LEU A 108 2.81 -10.33 10.63
C LEU A 108 2.33 -11.01 9.36
N VAL A 109 2.01 -10.23 8.32
CA VAL A 109 1.43 -10.76 7.07
C VAL A 109 2.48 -10.86 6.00
N ALA A 110 3.24 -9.79 5.77
CA ALA A 110 4.33 -9.75 4.80
C ALA A 110 5.60 -10.48 5.27
N GLY A 111 5.71 -10.81 6.55
CA GLY A 111 6.83 -11.57 7.10
C GLY A 111 8.14 -10.80 7.22
N LEU A 112 8.13 -9.47 7.02
CA LEU A 112 9.33 -8.65 7.10
C LEU A 112 9.95 -8.69 8.50
N SER A 113 11.28 -8.64 8.60
CA SER A 113 11.98 -8.50 9.88
C SER A 113 11.73 -7.13 10.51
N THR A 114 11.96 -6.98 11.82
CA THR A 114 11.87 -5.66 12.48
C THR A 114 12.83 -4.66 11.86
N GLU A 115 14.03 -5.09 11.48
CA GLU A 115 15.01 -4.28 10.76
C GLU A 115 14.48 -3.80 9.40
N GLN A 116 13.87 -4.70 8.60
CA GLN A 116 13.29 -4.34 7.30
C GLN A 116 12.13 -3.35 7.45
N VAL A 117 11.24 -3.56 8.44
CA VAL A 117 10.17 -2.62 8.75
C VAL A 117 10.73 -1.27 9.21
N ALA A 118 11.75 -1.25 10.08
CA ALA A 118 12.41 -0.04 10.54
C ALA A 118 13.03 0.74 9.38
N ARG A 119 13.69 0.04 8.45
CA ARG A 119 14.24 0.62 7.23
C ARG A 119 13.15 1.22 6.33
N ALA A 120 11.98 0.54 6.23
CA ALA A 120 10.83 1.04 5.47
C ALA A 120 10.29 2.38 6.02
N PHE A 121 10.35 2.58 7.34
CA PHE A 121 9.90 3.81 8.01
C PHE A 121 11.04 4.81 8.29
N LEU A 122 12.28 4.49 7.93
CA LEU A 122 13.47 5.29 8.21
C LEU A 122 13.60 5.67 9.70
N VAL A 123 13.40 4.68 10.55
CA VAL A 123 13.57 4.79 12.00
C VAL A 123 14.58 3.76 12.49
N GLU A 124 15.13 3.99 13.67
CA GLU A 124 16.00 3.02 14.34
C GLU A 124 15.25 1.71 14.63
N GLU A 125 15.92 0.57 14.44
CA GLU A 125 15.34 -0.76 14.69
C GLU A 125 14.77 -0.88 16.10
N SER A 126 15.49 -0.34 17.09
CA SER A 126 15.06 -0.32 18.49
C SER A 126 13.74 0.44 18.69
N ALA A 127 13.53 1.54 17.97
CA ALA A 127 12.31 2.33 18.02
C ALA A 127 11.15 1.57 17.37
N MET A 128 11.40 0.91 16.22
CA MET A 128 10.41 0.07 15.56
C MET A 128 10.04 -1.14 16.42
N GLY A 129 11.00 -1.82 17.02
CA GLY A 129 10.77 -2.92 17.95
C GLY A 129 9.86 -2.52 19.12
N LYS A 130 10.12 -1.36 19.73
CA LYS A 130 9.25 -0.79 20.79
C LYS A 130 7.84 -0.47 20.28
N ARG A 131 7.70 0.03 19.04
CA ARG A 131 6.40 0.32 18.41
C ARG A 131 5.60 -0.97 18.21
N ILE A 132 6.20 -2.00 17.61
CA ILE A 132 5.57 -3.31 17.38
C ILE A 132 5.17 -3.95 18.73
N THR A 133 6.05 -3.94 19.73
CA THR A 133 5.76 -4.49 21.07
C THR A 133 4.59 -3.77 21.73
N ARG A 134 4.53 -2.43 21.69
CA ARG A 134 3.40 -1.67 22.23
C ARG A 134 2.10 -1.95 21.49
N ALA A 135 2.15 -2.09 20.18
CA ALA A 135 0.97 -2.43 19.38
C ALA A 135 0.43 -3.82 19.74
N LYS A 136 1.32 -4.83 19.89
CA LYS A 136 0.94 -6.16 20.36
C LYS A 136 0.37 -6.14 21.78
N SER A 137 0.99 -5.39 22.71
CA SER A 137 0.43 -5.20 24.07
C SER A 137 -0.96 -4.59 24.02
N LYS A 138 -1.17 -3.55 23.20
CA LYS A 138 -2.48 -2.91 23.06
C LYS A 138 -3.55 -3.86 22.52
N ILE A 139 -3.19 -4.73 21.57
CA ILE A 139 -4.07 -5.80 21.07
C ILE A 139 -4.47 -6.74 22.21
N ARG A 140 -3.49 -7.23 22.99
CA ARG A 140 -3.73 -8.12 24.11
C ARG A 140 -4.58 -7.45 25.21
N ASP A 141 -4.20 -6.23 25.63
CA ASP A 141 -4.84 -5.53 26.73
C ASP A 141 -6.28 -5.12 26.38
N ALA A 142 -6.55 -4.83 25.11
CA ALA A 142 -7.90 -4.56 24.59
C ALA A 142 -8.71 -5.84 24.29
N GLY A 143 -8.13 -7.01 24.47
CA GLY A 143 -8.80 -8.30 24.19
C GLY A 143 -9.22 -8.46 22.73
N ILE A 144 -8.45 -7.87 21.79
CA ILE A 144 -8.78 -7.93 20.36
C ILE A 144 -8.57 -9.36 19.85
N PRO A 145 -9.66 -10.07 19.48
CA PRO A 145 -9.54 -11.46 19.08
C PRO A 145 -9.03 -11.58 17.64
N PHE A 146 -8.01 -12.40 17.43
CA PHE A 146 -7.58 -12.87 16.11
C PHE A 146 -8.42 -14.06 15.68
N ARG A 147 -9.64 -13.79 15.26
CA ARG A 147 -10.60 -14.79 14.78
C ARG A 147 -11.41 -14.25 13.60
N PRO A 148 -12.03 -15.13 12.79
CA PRO A 148 -12.96 -14.70 11.75
C PRO A 148 -14.00 -13.73 12.30
N VAL A 149 -14.34 -12.74 11.50
CA VAL A 149 -15.33 -11.70 11.84
C VAL A 149 -16.57 -11.84 10.97
N ASP A 150 -17.70 -11.32 11.43
CA ASP A 150 -18.90 -11.27 10.65
C ASP A 150 -18.77 -10.35 9.44
N ARG A 151 -19.60 -10.56 8.40
CA ARG A 151 -19.51 -9.85 7.12
C ARG A 151 -19.55 -8.33 7.27
N GLU A 152 -20.36 -7.81 8.17
CA GLU A 152 -20.48 -6.37 8.43
C GLU A 152 -19.17 -5.79 8.97
N VAL A 153 -18.59 -6.45 9.96
CA VAL A 153 -17.28 -6.08 10.54
C VAL A 153 -16.18 -6.26 9.50
N LEU A 154 -16.26 -7.27 8.64
CA LEU A 154 -15.29 -7.49 7.56
C LEU A 154 -15.24 -6.28 6.60
N VAL A 155 -16.41 -5.81 6.15
CA VAL A 155 -16.50 -4.65 5.22
C VAL A 155 -15.85 -3.40 5.81
N GLU A 156 -16.14 -3.10 7.09
CA GLU A 156 -15.53 -1.98 7.81
C GLU A 156 -13.99 -2.14 7.91
N ARG A 157 -13.53 -3.33 8.28
CA ARG A 157 -12.11 -3.64 8.44
C ARG A 157 -11.36 -3.62 7.12
N LEU A 158 -11.94 -4.09 6.02
CA LEU A 158 -11.34 -4.04 4.68
C LEU A 158 -11.01 -2.60 4.26
N ARG A 159 -11.81 -1.62 4.68
CA ARG A 159 -11.48 -0.21 4.44
C ARG A 159 -10.13 0.17 5.05
N ALA A 160 -9.88 -0.23 6.29
CA ALA A 160 -8.60 0.01 6.97
C ALA A 160 -7.46 -0.77 6.32
N VAL A 161 -7.69 -2.03 5.96
CA VAL A 161 -6.69 -2.87 5.25
C VAL A 161 -6.26 -2.22 3.94
N ARG A 162 -7.22 -1.81 3.09
CA ARG A 162 -6.92 -1.12 1.83
C ARG A 162 -6.14 0.16 2.04
N HIS A 163 -6.51 0.95 3.06
CA HIS A 163 -5.80 2.18 3.37
C HIS A 163 -4.35 1.92 3.80
N VAL A 164 -4.11 0.91 4.62
CA VAL A 164 -2.76 0.48 5.04
C VAL A 164 -1.93 0.05 3.83
N ILE A 165 -2.48 -0.79 2.94
CA ILE A 165 -1.79 -1.24 1.72
C ILE A 165 -1.46 -0.05 0.81
N TYR A 166 -2.41 0.87 0.62
CA TYR A 166 -2.17 2.08 -0.16
C TYR A 166 -1.07 2.96 0.42
N LEU A 167 -0.98 3.08 1.76
CA LEU A 167 0.12 3.81 2.41
C LEU A 167 1.47 3.14 2.23
N ILE A 168 1.53 1.81 2.30
CA ILE A 168 2.76 1.05 2.00
C ILE A 168 3.19 1.34 0.56
N PHE A 169 2.25 1.28 -0.39
CA PHE A 169 2.51 1.59 -1.78
C PHE A 169 3.02 3.02 -1.99
N THR A 170 2.35 4.01 -1.42
CA THR A 170 2.74 5.43 -1.58
C THR A 170 4.09 5.73 -0.97
N ALA A 171 4.43 5.10 0.17
CA ALA A 171 5.76 5.20 0.79
C ALA A 171 6.86 4.60 -0.09
N GLY A 172 6.56 3.56 -0.87
CA GLY A 172 7.48 2.97 -1.85
C GLY A 172 7.53 3.72 -3.17
N HIS A 173 6.38 4.17 -3.64
CA HIS A 173 6.24 4.79 -4.96
C HIS A 173 6.82 6.21 -5.03
N ALA A 174 6.72 7.01 -3.97
CA ALA A 174 7.28 8.35 -3.87
C ALA A 174 7.80 8.55 -2.45
N SER A 175 9.01 8.03 -2.20
CA SER A 175 9.63 8.13 -0.88
C SER A 175 9.91 9.60 -0.56
N ARG A 176 9.32 10.08 0.52
CA ARG A 176 9.51 11.47 1.00
C ARG A 176 10.73 11.59 1.90
N THR A 177 11.38 10.49 2.20
CA THR A 177 12.48 10.38 3.16
C THR A 177 13.53 9.39 2.64
N GLY A 178 14.83 9.68 2.87
CA GLY A 178 15.95 8.89 2.35
C GLY A 178 16.47 9.37 0.99
N ASP A 179 17.51 8.70 0.50
CA ASP A 179 18.21 9.08 -0.73
C ASP A 179 17.53 8.51 -1.99
N GLU A 180 16.64 7.51 -1.86
CA GLU A 180 15.95 6.89 -2.97
C GLU A 180 14.52 7.42 -3.11
N PHE A 181 14.19 7.96 -4.28
CA PHE A 181 12.83 8.42 -4.60
C PHE A 181 11.83 7.27 -4.76
N VAL A 182 12.30 6.09 -5.19
CA VAL A 182 11.47 4.89 -5.39
C VAL A 182 12.02 3.72 -4.57
N ARG A 183 11.22 3.18 -3.67
CA ARG A 183 11.45 1.96 -2.89
C ARG A 183 10.69 0.79 -3.49
N GLY A 184 11.32 0.09 -4.42
CA GLY A 184 10.72 -1.03 -5.16
C GLY A 184 10.24 -2.17 -4.26
N ASP A 185 10.97 -2.46 -3.18
CA ASP A 185 10.63 -3.46 -2.17
C ASP A 185 9.24 -3.21 -1.55
N LEU A 186 8.93 -1.97 -1.18
CA LEU A 186 7.61 -1.61 -0.63
C LEU A 186 6.50 -1.64 -1.68
N CYS A 187 6.81 -1.29 -2.93
CA CYS A 187 5.84 -1.39 -4.02
C CYS A 187 5.46 -2.84 -4.29
N ASP A 188 6.45 -3.75 -4.31
CA ASP A 188 6.22 -5.17 -4.54
C ASP A 188 5.42 -5.80 -3.39
N GLU A 189 5.73 -5.42 -2.15
CA GLU A 189 5.00 -5.87 -0.97
C GLU A 189 3.54 -5.39 -0.98
N ALA A 190 3.30 -4.12 -1.34
CA ALA A 190 1.95 -3.58 -1.46
C ALA A 190 1.15 -4.28 -2.58
N ALA A 191 1.78 -4.57 -3.72
CA ALA A 191 1.15 -5.31 -4.82
C ALA A 191 0.77 -6.72 -4.39
N TRP A 192 1.67 -7.43 -3.68
CA TRP A 192 1.39 -8.76 -3.14
C TRP A 192 0.25 -8.74 -2.12
N LEU A 193 0.27 -7.81 -1.16
CA LEU A 193 -0.81 -7.65 -0.17
C LEU A 193 -2.15 -7.35 -0.82
N ALA A 194 -2.17 -6.48 -1.85
CA ALA A 194 -3.40 -6.16 -2.57
C ALA A 194 -3.93 -7.39 -3.33
N SER A 195 -3.07 -8.17 -4.00
CA SER A 195 -3.41 -9.44 -4.64
C SER A 195 -3.97 -10.45 -3.64
N LEU A 196 -3.35 -10.57 -2.46
CA LEU A 196 -3.83 -11.43 -1.39
C LEU A 196 -5.27 -11.07 -0.99
N VAL A 197 -5.56 -9.78 -0.77
CA VAL A 197 -6.91 -9.34 -0.39
C VAL A 197 -7.94 -9.65 -1.47
N THR A 198 -7.62 -9.49 -2.76
CA THR A 198 -8.54 -9.87 -3.84
C THR A 198 -8.82 -11.37 -3.91
N THR A 199 -7.85 -12.20 -3.50
CA THR A 199 -8.04 -13.64 -3.37
C THR A 199 -8.91 -14.01 -2.17
N LEU A 200 -8.71 -13.33 -1.03
CA LEU A 200 -9.42 -13.59 0.22
C LEU A 200 -10.87 -13.09 0.20
N VAL A 201 -11.12 -11.98 -0.51
CA VAL A 201 -12.44 -11.35 -0.61
C VAL A 201 -12.71 -10.97 -2.08
N PRO A 202 -13.00 -11.97 -2.92
CA PRO A 202 -13.10 -11.77 -4.38
C PRO A 202 -14.24 -10.85 -4.81
N ASP A 203 -15.24 -10.66 -3.95
CA ASP A 203 -16.42 -9.81 -4.23
C ASP A 203 -16.23 -8.35 -3.76
N ASP A 204 -15.02 -7.97 -3.29
CA ASP A 204 -14.79 -6.59 -2.84
C ASP A 204 -14.25 -5.72 -3.99
N VAL A 205 -15.13 -4.89 -4.54
CA VAL A 205 -14.86 -3.99 -5.68
C VAL A 205 -13.63 -3.12 -5.46
N GLU A 206 -13.50 -2.51 -4.28
CA GLU A 206 -12.44 -1.57 -3.98
C GLU A 206 -11.08 -2.24 -3.72
N SER A 207 -11.05 -3.50 -3.32
CA SER A 207 -9.80 -4.28 -3.25
C SER A 207 -9.26 -4.58 -4.65
N HIS A 208 -10.11 -4.95 -5.60
CA HIS A 208 -9.73 -5.04 -7.01
C HIS A 208 -9.30 -3.69 -7.59
N GLY A 209 -10.01 -2.61 -7.23
CA GLY A 209 -9.65 -1.24 -7.61
C GLY A 209 -8.26 -0.84 -7.11
N LEU A 210 -7.95 -1.12 -5.84
CA LEU A 210 -6.63 -0.86 -5.25
C LEU A 210 -5.52 -1.70 -5.90
N HIS A 211 -5.75 -2.99 -6.11
CA HIS A 211 -4.79 -3.86 -6.78
C HIS A 211 -4.48 -3.37 -8.20
N ALA A 212 -5.52 -3.01 -8.96
CA ALA A 212 -5.37 -2.42 -10.29
C ALA A 212 -4.57 -1.11 -10.25
N LEU A 213 -4.91 -0.20 -9.32
CA LEU A 213 -4.21 1.08 -9.14
C LEU A 213 -2.71 0.88 -8.89
N ILE A 214 -2.36 -0.02 -7.97
CA ILE A 214 -0.97 -0.32 -7.63
C ILE A 214 -0.23 -0.85 -8.85
N LEU A 215 -0.75 -1.87 -9.53
CA LEU A 215 -0.08 -2.47 -10.70
C LEU A 215 0.11 -1.48 -11.85
N LEU A 216 -0.96 -0.74 -12.20
CA LEU A 216 -0.93 0.23 -13.31
C LEU A 216 0.00 1.41 -13.03
N THR A 217 0.08 1.84 -11.76
CA THR A 217 0.97 2.94 -11.36
C THR A 217 2.42 2.48 -11.29
N ASP A 218 2.66 1.27 -10.78
CA ASP A 218 3.98 0.71 -10.60
C ASP A 218 4.61 0.19 -11.91
N ALA A 219 3.80 -0.08 -12.92
CA ALA A 219 4.26 -0.53 -14.23
C ALA A 219 5.31 0.40 -14.87
N ARG A 220 5.30 1.69 -14.50
CA ARG A 220 6.26 2.70 -14.99
C ARG A 220 7.46 2.93 -14.08
N ARG A 221 7.67 2.09 -13.04
CA ARG A 221 8.71 2.25 -12.01
C ARG A 221 10.09 2.51 -12.61
N ALA A 222 10.49 1.74 -13.62
CA ALA A 222 11.81 1.80 -14.24
C ALA A 222 12.13 3.15 -14.91
N THR A 223 11.11 3.94 -15.26
CA THR A 223 11.27 5.19 -16.01
C THR A 223 10.92 6.43 -15.19
N ARG A 224 10.73 6.29 -13.88
CA ARG A 224 10.30 7.40 -13.02
C ARG A 224 11.42 8.31 -12.56
N VAL A 225 12.63 7.81 -12.57
CA VAL A 225 13.84 8.55 -12.18
C VAL A 225 14.92 8.37 -13.25
N ASP A 226 15.80 9.37 -13.36
CA ASP A 226 17.02 9.27 -14.15
C ASP A 226 18.14 8.53 -13.39
N ASP A 227 19.32 8.40 -14.01
CA ASP A 227 20.48 7.73 -13.42
C ASP A 227 20.99 8.42 -12.13
N ASP A 228 20.64 9.68 -11.92
CA ASP A 228 20.94 10.44 -10.70
C ASP A 228 19.84 10.32 -9.63
N GLY A 229 18.78 9.52 -9.88
CA GLY A 229 17.65 9.35 -8.98
C GLY A 229 16.66 10.53 -8.99
N ILE A 230 16.72 11.42 -9.98
CA ILE A 230 15.87 12.60 -10.09
C ILE A 230 14.60 12.25 -10.85
N PRO A 231 13.42 12.70 -10.39
CA PRO A 231 12.15 12.39 -11.03
C PRO A 231 12.07 12.83 -12.48
N ILE A 232 11.59 11.94 -13.35
CA ILE A 232 11.30 12.20 -14.76
C ILE A 232 9.81 12.49 -14.92
N MET A 233 9.46 13.61 -15.58
CA MET A 233 8.08 13.96 -15.88
C MET A 233 7.41 12.88 -16.74
N LEU A 234 6.14 12.62 -16.52
CA LEU A 234 5.38 11.56 -17.20
C LEU A 234 5.44 11.70 -18.75
N GLU A 235 5.45 12.92 -19.26
CA GLU A 235 5.57 13.23 -20.70
C GLU A 235 6.93 12.80 -21.28
N MET A 236 7.98 12.73 -20.46
CA MET A 236 9.35 12.39 -20.85
C MET A 236 9.71 10.91 -20.60
N GLN A 237 8.81 10.16 -19.96
CA GLN A 237 9.07 8.74 -19.65
C GLN A 237 8.99 7.87 -20.90
N ASP A 238 9.97 7.00 -21.08
CA ASP A 238 9.97 6.00 -22.16
C ASP A 238 8.97 4.88 -21.88
N ARG A 239 7.81 4.94 -22.55
CA ARG A 239 6.72 3.97 -22.39
C ARG A 239 7.07 2.58 -22.91
N THR A 240 8.14 2.42 -23.70
CA THR A 240 8.58 1.11 -24.19
C THR A 240 9.17 0.26 -23.07
N GLN A 241 9.67 0.89 -22.03
CA GLN A 241 10.25 0.25 -20.84
C GLN A 241 9.22 -0.01 -19.74
N TRP A 242 7.94 0.36 -19.94
CA TRP A 242 6.90 0.09 -18.96
C TRP A 242 6.57 -1.41 -18.91
N ASP A 243 6.37 -1.94 -17.71
CA ASP A 243 6.08 -3.33 -17.44
C ASP A 243 4.71 -3.73 -18.01
N ARG A 244 4.73 -4.46 -19.14
CA ARG A 244 3.52 -4.89 -19.86
C ARG A 244 2.73 -5.95 -19.11
N GLU A 245 3.38 -6.76 -18.29
CA GLU A 245 2.72 -7.78 -17.48
C GLU A 245 1.93 -7.13 -16.35
N LYS A 246 2.52 -6.16 -15.65
CA LYS A 246 1.80 -5.36 -14.64
C LYS A 246 0.64 -4.57 -15.26
N ILE A 247 0.80 -4.00 -16.45
CA ILE A 247 -0.29 -3.30 -17.14
C ILE A 247 -1.43 -4.29 -17.44
N ALA A 248 -1.14 -5.44 -18.01
CA ALA A 248 -2.15 -6.44 -18.33
C ALA A 248 -2.90 -6.94 -17.09
N ALA A 249 -2.18 -7.31 -16.03
CA ALA A 249 -2.76 -7.76 -14.77
C ALA A 249 -3.58 -6.65 -14.09
N GLY A 250 -3.12 -5.39 -14.17
CA GLY A 250 -3.85 -4.24 -13.64
C GLY A 250 -5.17 -3.99 -14.39
N ILE A 251 -5.17 -4.12 -15.72
CA ILE A 251 -6.40 -4.01 -16.53
C ILE A 251 -7.37 -5.16 -16.22
N GLU A 252 -6.88 -6.39 -16.05
CA GLU A 252 -7.71 -7.53 -15.64
C GLU A 252 -8.36 -7.27 -14.28
N SER A 253 -7.59 -6.83 -13.28
CA SER A 253 -8.11 -6.52 -11.95
C SER A 253 -9.14 -5.39 -11.99
N LEU A 254 -8.92 -4.35 -12.78
CA LEU A 254 -9.89 -3.28 -13.01
C LEU A 254 -11.18 -3.80 -13.69
N GLY A 255 -11.04 -4.75 -14.63
CA GLY A 255 -12.17 -5.43 -15.25
C GLY A 255 -13.03 -6.13 -14.21
N ARG A 256 -12.43 -6.93 -13.32
CA ARG A 256 -13.11 -7.60 -12.21
C ARG A 256 -13.82 -6.61 -11.28
N ALA A 257 -13.15 -5.50 -10.91
CA ALA A 257 -13.78 -4.46 -10.10
C ALA A 257 -15.07 -3.94 -10.74
N ARG A 258 -15.08 -3.72 -12.05
CA ARG A 258 -16.26 -3.22 -12.81
C ARG A 258 -17.39 -4.24 -12.94
N GLU A 259 -17.05 -5.51 -13.05
CA GLU A 259 -18.03 -6.61 -13.10
C GLU A 259 -18.70 -6.84 -11.74
N THR A 260 -17.94 -6.62 -10.66
CA THR A 260 -18.40 -6.84 -9.29
C THR A 260 -19.36 -5.73 -8.80
N GLY A 261 -19.15 -4.48 -9.23
CA GLY A 261 -20.04 -3.39 -8.82
C GLY A 261 -19.60 -1.98 -9.18
N LEU A 262 -20.18 -1.00 -8.48
CA LEU A 262 -19.85 0.41 -8.67
C LEU A 262 -18.47 0.72 -8.11
N LEU A 263 -17.64 1.36 -8.92
CA LEU A 263 -16.30 1.76 -8.52
C LEU A 263 -16.34 2.90 -7.50
N GLY A 264 -15.60 2.74 -6.43
CA GLY A 264 -15.28 3.80 -5.48
C GLY A 264 -13.99 4.51 -5.82
N ALA A 265 -13.34 5.12 -4.82
CA ALA A 265 -12.18 5.98 -5.03
C ALA A 265 -10.97 5.25 -5.62
N PHE A 266 -10.65 4.03 -5.17
CA PHE A 266 -9.53 3.26 -5.73
C PHE A 266 -9.82 2.82 -7.17
N GLY A 267 -11.05 2.37 -7.45
CA GLY A 267 -11.45 1.98 -8.79
C GLY A 267 -11.38 3.14 -9.79
N LEU A 268 -11.81 4.35 -9.41
CA LEU A 268 -11.69 5.54 -10.26
C LEU A 268 -10.24 5.96 -10.46
N GLN A 269 -9.40 5.91 -9.43
CA GLN A 269 -7.96 6.16 -9.55
C GLN A 269 -7.28 5.12 -10.46
N ALA A 270 -7.72 3.84 -10.40
CA ALA A 270 -7.24 2.81 -11.31
C ALA A 270 -7.63 3.10 -12.78
N ILE A 271 -8.83 3.66 -13.04
CA ILE A 271 -9.19 4.15 -14.40
C ILE A 271 -8.20 5.23 -14.84
N LEU A 272 -7.91 6.23 -14.01
CA LEU A 272 -6.95 7.28 -14.35
C LEU A 272 -5.57 6.68 -14.69
N ALA A 273 -5.08 5.77 -13.85
CA ALA A 273 -3.81 5.07 -14.10
C ALA A 273 -3.85 4.25 -15.41
N SER A 274 -4.97 3.59 -15.71
CA SER A 274 -5.13 2.79 -16.92
C SER A 274 -5.09 3.63 -18.19
N LEU A 275 -5.70 4.82 -18.18
CA LEU A 275 -5.69 5.75 -19.31
C LEU A 275 -4.27 6.22 -19.65
N HIS A 276 -3.42 6.40 -18.65
CA HIS A 276 -2.00 6.68 -18.86
C HIS A 276 -1.24 5.45 -19.34
N ALA A 277 -1.45 4.29 -18.70
CA ALA A 277 -0.69 3.07 -18.94
C ALA A 277 -0.95 2.45 -20.34
N THR A 278 -2.16 2.63 -20.87
CA THR A 278 -2.56 2.06 -22.16
C THR A 278 -2.35 2.98 -23.35
N ALA A 279 -2.18 4.28 -23.13
CA ALA A 279 -1.90 5.23 -24.20
C ALA A 279 -0.53 4.96 -24.85
N SER A 280 -0.47 4.95 -26.18
CA SER A 280 0.76 4.69 -26.94
C SER A 280 1.81 5.81 -26.80
N SER A 281 1.39 7.04 -26.54
CA SER A 281 2.25 8.18 -26.20
C SER A 281 1.54 9.13 -25.24
N PHE A 282 2.25 10.12 -24.74
CA PHE A 282 1.68 11.14 -23.85
C PHE A 282 0.58 11.95 -24.56
N GLU A 283 0.80 12.34 -25.82
CA GLU A 283 -0.11 13.13 -26.64
C GLU A 283 -1.40 12.34 -26.99
N ARG A 284 -1.30 11.00 -27.02
CA ARG A 284 -2.44 10.12 -27.30
C ARG A 284 -3.20 9.69 -26.06
N THR A 285 -2.83 10.22 -24.90
CA THR A 285 -3.59 10.01 -23.66
C THR A 285 -4.97 10.67 -23.78
N ASP A 286 -6.03 9.94 -23.41
CA ASP A 286 -7.42 10.45 -23.43
C ASP A 286 -7.65 11.41 -22.25
N TRP A 287 -7.17 12.64 -22.41
CA TRP A 287 -7.24 13.68 -21.38
C TRP A 287 -8.68 14.09 -21.05
N GLN A 288 -9.61 14.06 -22.02
CA GLN A 288 -11.02 14.34 -21.78
C GLN A 288 -11.65 13.30 -20.84
N ARG A 289 -11.31 12.02 -21.06
CA ARG A 289 -11.76 10.95 -20.19
C ARG A 289 -11.11 11.03 -18.81
N ILE A 290 -9.86 11.48 -18.71
CA ILE A 290 -9.20 11.74 -17.42
C ILE A 290 -9.95 12.84 -16.67
N VAL A 291 -10.28 13.96 -17.30
CA VAL A 291 -11.06 15.06 -16.67
C VAL A 291 -12.41 14.55 -16.17
N SER A 292 -13.17 13.83 -17.02
CA SER A 292 -14.48 13.30 -16.63
C SER A 292 -14.38 12.26 -15.50
N THR A 293 -13.28 11.49 -15.43
CA THR A 293 -13.05 10.56 -14.31
C THR A 293 -12.73 11.31 -13.02
N TYR A 294 -11.98 12.41 -13.09
CA TYR A 294 -11.77 13.29 -11.93
C TYR A 294 -13.08 13.95 -11.47
N ASP A 295 -14.00 14.30 -12.36
CA ASP A 295 -15.33 14.80 -11.97
C ASP A 295 -16.10 13.80 -11.12
N LEU A 296 -16.04 12.51 -11.49
CA LEU A 296 -16.62 11.45 -10.67
C LEU A 296 -15.90 11.29 -9.32
N LEU A 297 -14.57 11.36 -9.32
CA LEU A 297 -13.77 11.22 -8.10
C LEU A 297 -14.00 12.37 -7.12
N ILE A 298 -14.18 13.60 -7.61
CA ILE A 298 -14.51 14.79 -6.79
C ILE A 298 -15.84 14.61 -6.05
N ASN A 299 -16.82 13.94 -6.64
CA ASN A 299 -18.07 13.63 -5.95
C ASN A 299 -17.92 12.67 -4.78
N LEU A 300 -16.85 11.84 -4.78
CA LEU A 300 -16.53 10.89 -3.69
C LEU A 300 -15.52 11.50 -2.71
N ASP A 301 -14.53 12.21 -3.21
CA ASP A 301 -13.45 12.85 -2.47
C ASP A 301 -13.20 14.24 -3.07
N GLY A 302 -13.85 15.24 -2.51
CA GLY A 302 -13.72 16.65 -2.92
C GLY A 302 -12.44 17.32 -2.45
N SER A 303 -11.38 16.58 -2.09
CA SER A 303 -10.12 17.13 -1.60
C SER A 303 -9.48 18.10 -2.61
N ALA A 304 -8.79 19.11 -2.08
CA ALA A 304 -8.09 20.10 -2.91
C ALA A 304 -7.04 19.46 -3.82
N VAL A 305 -6.43 18.34 -3.39
CA VAL A 305 -5.45 17.59 -4.18
C VAL A 305 -6.11 16.94 -5.40
N VAL A 306 -7.31 16.37 -5.27
CA VAL A 306 -8.06 15.80 -6.40
C VAL A 306 -8.44 16.90 -7.39
N ARG A 307 -8.90 18.06 -6.88
CA ARG A 307 -9.21 19.24 -7.70
C ARG A 307 -7.98 19.81 -8.43
N LEU A 308 -6.81 19.81 -7.78
CA LEU A 308 -5.53 20.19 -8.40
C LEU A 308 -5.17 19.25 -9.55
N ASN A 309 -5.25 17.93 -9.34
CA ASN A 309 -4.95 16.96 -10.38
C ASN A 309 -5.92 17.08 -11.58
N ARG A 310 -7.21 17.36 -11.31
CA ARG A 310 -8.18 17.71 -12.36
C ARG A 310 -7.76 18.95 -13.15
N ALA A 311 -7.31 20.00 -12.46
CA ALA A 311 -6.87 21.25 -13.11
C ALA A 311 -5.64 21.01 -14.01
N ILE A 312 -4.70 20.15 -13.57
CA ILE A 312 -3.58 19.72 -14.39
C ILE A 312 -4.08 18.96 -15.64
N ALA A 313 -5.03 18.03 -15.48
CA ALA A 313 -5.61 17.30 -16.61
C ALA A 313 -6.32 18.23 -17.60
N LEU A 314 -7.04 19.26 -17.14
CA LEU A 314 -7.67 20.29 -17.98
C LEU A 314 -6.64 21.03 -18.83
N SER A 315 -5.43 21.26 -18.31
CA SER A 315 -4.38 21.94 -19.08
C SER A 315 -3.90 21.17 -20.31
N PHE A 316 -4.11 19.84 -20.32
CA PHE A 316 -3.80 18.97 -21.46
C PHE A 316 -5.04 18.68 -22.31
N ALA A 317 -6.22 18.63 -21.68
CA ALA A 317 -7.47 18.39 -22.39
C ALA A 317 -7.95 19.61 -23.20
N GLU A 318 -7.66 20.81 -22.73
CA GLU A 318 -8.11 22.07 -23.33
C GLU A 318 -6.93 22.99 -23.59
N SER A 319 -6.43 23.71 -22.57
CA SER A 319 -5.26 24.58 -22.69
C SER A 319 -4.61 24.85 -21.33
N PRO A 320 -3.31 25.24 -21.31
CA PRO A 320 -2.64 25.63 -20.08
C PRO A 320 -3.32 26.79 -19.34
N ASP A 321 -3.95 27.73 -20.05
CA ASP A 321 -4.67 28.84 -19.44
C ASP A 321 -5.92 28.36 -18.67
N VAL A 322 -6.67 27.40 -19.22
CA VAL A 322 -7.80 26.76 -18.52
C VAL A 322 -7.34 26.05 -17.27
N GLY A 323 -6.22 25.32 -17.36
CA GLY A 323 -5.58 24.67 -16.20
C GLY A 323 -5.19 25.68 -15.12
N LEU A 324 -4.54 26.80 -15.51
CA LEU A 324 -4.18 27.89 -14.58
C LEU A 324 -5.41 28.49 -13.89
N ALA A 325 -6.46 28.80 -14.67
CA ALA A 325 -7.70 29.35 -14.11
C ALA A 325 -8.34 28.38 -13.08
N ALA A 326 -8.24 27.06 -13.31
CA ALA A 326 -8.73 26.04 -12.39
C ALA A 326 -7.83 25.85 -11.13
N ILE A 327 -6.55 26.20 -11.19
CA ILE A 327 -5.61 26.16 -10.04
C ILE A 327 -5.81 27.36 -9.11
N GLU A 328 -6.11 28.54 -9.63
CA GLU A 328 -6.15 29.79 -8.84
C GLU A 328 -7.04 29.72 -7.59
N PRO A 329 -8.25 29.12 -7.60
CA PRO A 329 -9.07 28.98 -6.40
C PRO A 329 -8.49 28.05 -5.31
N LEU A 330 -7.49 27.22 -5.65
CA LEU A 330 -6.89 26.25 -4.73
C LEU A 330 -5.67 26.81 -4.00
N ARG A 331 -5.21 28.01 -4.34
CA ARG A 331 -3.94 28.57 -3.85
C ARG A 331 -3.90 28.74 -2.34
N ASP A 332 -4.96 29.24 -1.75
CA ASP A 332 -5.01 29.47 -0.30
C ASP A 332 -5.11 28.14 0.46
N GLU A 333 -5.88 27.18 -0.05
CA GLU A 333 -6.08 25.88 0.57
C GLU A 333 -4.83 24.98 0.49
N LEU A 334 -4.01 25.15 -0.56
CA LEU A 334 -2.81 24.34 -0.83
C LEU A 334 -1.51 25.16 -0.80
N ASP A 335 -1.46 26.34 -0.15
CA ASP A 335 -0.29 27.24 -0.17
C ASP A 335 1.01 26.54 0.33
N GLY A 336 0.92 25.63 1.29
CA GLY A 336 2.06 24.82 1.78
C GLY A 336 2.37 23.56 0.95
N TYR A 337 1.63 23.32 -0.15
CA TYR A 337 1.76 22.07 -0.91
C TYR A 337 2.65 22.24 -2.13
N THR A 338 3.84 21.62 -2.11
CA THR A 338 4.86 21.71 -3.17
C THR A 338 4.30 21.50 -4.56
N TYR A 339 3.43 20.50 -4.74
CA TYR A 339 2.89 20.15 -6.06
C TYR A 339 1.94 21.20 -6.64
N LEU A 340 1.26 22.01 -5.81
CA LEU A 340 0.49 23.16 -6.30
C LEU A 340 1.42 24.14 -7.02
N HIS A 341 2.50 24.52 -6.33
CA HIS A 341 3.42 25.53 -6.84
C HIS A 341 4.22 25.04 -8.04
N SER A 342 4.63 23.76 -8.04
CA SER A 342 5.34 23.17 -9.18
C SER A 342 4.43 23.03 -10.42
N ALA A 343 3.19 22.58 -10.25
CA ALA A 343 2.22 22.51 -11.34
C ALA A 343 1.91 23.90 -11.91
N ARG A 344 1.68 24.89 -11.04
CA ARG A 344 1.45 26.27 -11.46
C ARG A 344 2.66 26.85 -12.22
N ALA A 345 3.88 26.60 -11.74
CA ALA A 345 5.11 27.04 -12.40
C ALA A 345 5.23 26.46 -13.82
N GLU A 346 4.96 25.16 -13.96
CA GLU A 346 5.03 24.49 -15.25
C GLU A 346 3.98 25.01 -16.24
N LEU A 347 2.75 25.26 -15.78
CA LEU A 347 1.71 25.84 -16.63
C LEU A 347 2.02 27.29 -17.03
N LEU A 348 2.55 28.11 -16.13
CA LEU A 348 2.99 29.47 -16.42
C LEU A 348 4.13 29.48 -17.44
N ARG A 349 5.08 28.55 -17.34
CA ARG A 349 6.15 28.38 -18.33
C ARG A 349 5.57 28.06 -19.72
N ARG A 350 4.60 27.16 -19.79
CA ARG A 350 3.95 26.76 -21.06
C ARG A 350 3.20 27.89 -21.75
N VAL A 351 2.74 28.91 -21.01
CA VAL A 351 2.11 30.12 -21.56
C VAL A 351 3.07 31.31 -21.69
N GLY A 352 4.38 31.11 -21.46
CA GLY A 352 5.40 32.16 -21.60
C GLY A 352 5.40 33.22 -20.48
N ARG A 353 4.77 32.96 -19.32
CA ARG A 353 4.76 33.84 -18.14
C ARG A 353 5.93 33.52 -17.20
N GLU A 354 7.14 33.73 -17.68
CA GLU A 354 8.39 33.24 -17.07
C GLU A 354 8.68 33.82 -15.68
N ILE A 355 8.40 35.13 -15.47
CA ILE A 355 8.60 35.79 -14.18
C ILE A 355 7.74 35.11 -13.10
N GLU A 356 6.49 34.85 -13.40
CA GLU A 356 5.54 34.22 -12.47
C GLU A 356 5.83 32.72 -12.31
N ALA A 357 6.32 32.06 -13.36
CA ALA A 357 6.80 30.69 -13.28
C ALA A 357 7.97 30.57 -12.30
N ASN A 358 8.96 31.46 -12.39
CA ASN A 358 10.11 31.51 -11.49
C ASN A 358 9.69 31.78 -10.03
N GLU A 359 8.73 32.68 -9.80
CA GLU A 359 8.18 32.91 -8.46
C GLU A 359 7.52 31.64 -7.91
N SER A 360 6.76 30.92 -8.75
CA SER A 360 6.09 29.67 -8.35
C SER A 360 7.11 28.55 -8.04
N TYR A 361 8.20 28.42 -8.83
CA TYR A 361 9.29 27.48 -8.49
C TYR A 361 9.95 27.84 -7.16
N ARG A 362 10.18 29.14 -6.87
CA ARG A 362 10.72 29.55 -5.57
C ARG A 362 9.80 29.15 -4.40
N LYS A 363 8.49 29.29 -4.57
CA LYS A 363 7.52 28.84 -3.56
C LYS A 363 7.54 27.33 -3.37
N ALA A 364 7.62 26.55 -4.47
CA ALA A 364 7.76 25.11 -4.41
C ALA A 364 9.03 24.67 -3.65
N LEU A 365 10.15 25.33 -3.90
CA LEU A 365 11.40 25.07 -3.18
C LEU A 365 11.31 25.48 -1.69
N ALA A 366 10.65 26.57 -1.38
CA ALA A 366 10.47 27.06 0.00
C ALA A 366 9.57 26.15 0.84
N SER A 367 8.68 25.35 0.24
CA SER A 367 7.83 24.37 0.96
C SER A 367 8.59 23.14 1.50
N GLY A 368 9.90 23.04 1.25
CA GLY A 368 10.75 21.98 1.79
C GLY A 368 10.56 20.61 1.13
N PRO A 369 10.61 20.51 -0.21
CA PRO A 369 10.48 19.23 -0.90
C PRO A 369 11.60 18.26 -0.54
N PRO A 370 11.40 16.93 -0.70
CA PRO A 370 12.45 15.93 -0.63
C PRO A 370 13.62 16.22 -1.56
N ALA A 371 14.82 15.67 -1.27
CA ALA A 371 16.05 15.99 -1.98
C ALA A 371 15.94 15.80 -3.50
N ALA A 372 15.39 14.68 -3.96
CA ALA A 372 15.22 14.40 -5.39
C ALA A 372 14.24 15.40 -6.08
N GLU A 373 13.13 15.73 -5.42
CA GLU A 373 12.18 16.73 -5.93
C GLU A 373 12.80 18.14 -5.94
N ARG A 374 13.60 18.47 -4.92
CA ARG A 374 14.33 19.73 -4.87
C ARG A 374 15.27 19.88 -6.06
N LEU A 375 16.12 18.87 -6.33
CA LEU A 375 17.02 18.87 -7.48
C LEU A 375 16.25 18.99 -8.81
N PHE A 376 15.13 18.32 -8.94
CA PHE A 376 14.24 18.45 -10.09
C PHE A 376 13.79 19.90 -10.28
N LEU A 377 13.25 20.54 -9.23
CA LEU A 377 12.74 21.91 -9.27
C LEU A 377 13.86 22.92 -9.57
N GLU A 378 15.05 22.74 -8.98
CA GLU A 378 16.24 23.57 -9.26
C GLU A 378 16.68 23.46 -10.72
N ARG A 379 16.75 22.24 -11.29
CA ARG A 379 17.05 22.03 -12.73
C ARG A 379 16.02 22.73 -13.62
N ARG A 380 14.72 22.65 -13.28
CA ARG A 380 13.63 23.32 -14.04
C ARG A 380 13.76 24.84 -13.96
N GLN A 381 14.06 25.39 -12.81
CA GLN A 381 14.25 26.82 -12.61
C GLN A 381 15.46 27.37 -13.42
N VAL A 382 16.58 26.62 -13.43
CA VAL A 382 17.76 26.98 -14.22
C VAL A 382 17.48 26.91 -15.72
N SER A 383 16.72 25.92 -16.21
CA SER A 383 16.38 25.84 -17.64
C SER A 383 15.52 27.02 -18.08
N LEU A 384 14.57 27.47 -17.25
CA LEU A 384 13.73 28.64 -17.52
C LEU A 384 14.61 29.92 -17.71
N ALA A 385 15.65 30.10 -16.87
CA ALA A 385 16.55 31.25 -16.96
C ALA A 385 17.46 31.24 -18.20
N ARG A 386 17.59 30.11 -18.92
CA ARG A 386 18.36 29.99 -20.16
C ARG A 386 17.50 30.16 -21.41
N GLU A 387 16.21 29.96 -21.30
CA GLU A 387 15.23 30.15 -22.38
C GLU A 387 14.76 31.62 -22.48
N SER A 388 14.96 32.43 -21.39
CA SER A 388 14.71 33.88 -21.30
C SER A 388 15.88 34.68 -21.89
#